data_8a368eb21cda15d45fee195cd71d25c7
#
_entry.id   8a368eb21cda15d45fee195cd71d25c7
#
_cell.length_a   1.000
_cell.length_b   1.000
_cell.length_c   1.000
_cell.angle_alpha   90.00
_cell.angle_beta   90.00
_cell.angle_gamma   90.00
#
_symmetry.space_group_name_H-M   'P 1'
#
loop_
_entity.id
_entity.type
_entity.pdbx_description
1 polymer ?
#
loop_
_entity_poly.entity_id
_entity_poly.type
_entity_poly.pdbx_seq_one_letter_code
_entity_poly.pdbx_strand_id
1 'polypeptide(L)'
;LGRYVVNKNYKRVRIKIAFNPIAEKFDVQTPVIVKDKTWIPDISEILDGQSNSFSYINTYLAANPDIDKEHAVKSISKLFDLTKKQVGLIDLAADLDIETVTEIFIRINSQGVVLSQADFVMSKIAANEEYGGQEIRKAIDYFSHLAVAPEFFQYISDNDKDFAKTDFFQKMTWLKNENEDLYDPKYTDVLRVAFSTQFNRGKLSDLVSLLSGRNFETRTFEAEIAERSFQKLTAGIHQFINETNFKLFLMIIKSAGFIHNKMICSQNAINFAYIVYLRLRAKGENQANIENYVRRWFVFSVLTGRYSGSPESMFDLDVRQMDSRPFAEYLQEKEEADLSEAFWNASLVQSLNTSVSSSPYFHAYLASQVKANDKGFLSKEITIADLITYRGDIHHIFPRNYLKKNGL
;
A
#
# COMPACT_ATOMS: atom_id res chain seq x y z
N LEU A 1 -15.88 10.11 -24.58
CA LEU A 1 -15.43 10.21 -23.19
C LEU A 1 -15.98 9.05 -22.35
N GLY A 2 -15.34 7.93 -22.34
CA GLY A 2 -15.67 6.83 -21.47
C GLY A 2 -14.43 5.97 -21.30
N ARG A 3 -13.63 6.28 -20.30
CA ARG A 3 -12.45 5.49 -20.02
C ARG A 3 -12.89 4.16 -19.44
N TYR A 4 -12.49 3.09 -20.08
CA TYR A 4 -12.55 1.79 -19.45
C TYR A 4 -11.44 1.70 -18.43
N VAL A 5 -11.78 1.36 -17.21
CA VAL A 5 -10.82 1.01 -16.17
C VAL A 5 -11.00 -0.45 -15.83
N VAL A 6 -9.92 -1.05 -15.41
CA VAL A 6 -9.98 -2.37 -14.79
C VAL A 6 -10.33 -2.11 -13.32
N ASN A 7 -11.49 -2.58 -12.88
CA ASN A 7 -11.91 -2.45 -11.48
C ASN A 7 -11.07 -3.40 -10.59
N LYS A 8 -11.25 -3.32 -9.27
CA LYS A 8 -10.58 -4.23 -8.31
C LYS A 8 -10.83 -5.72 -8.58
N ASN A 9 -11.78 -6.03 -9.46
CA ASN A 9 -12.14 -7.37 -9.88
C ASN A 9 -11.59 -7.72 -11.28
N TYR A 10 -10.59 -6.98 -11.76
CA TYR A 10 -10.00 -7.09 -13.11
C TYR A 10 -11.01 -7.07 -14.26
N LYS A 11 -12.25 -6.73 -13.98
CA LYS A 11 -13.25 -6.54 -15.04
C LYS A 11 -13.08 -5.16 -15.67
N ARG A 12 -13.03 -5.13 -17.00
CA ARG A 12 -13.03 -3.89 -17.75
C ARG A 12 -14.42 -3.26 -17.65
N VAL A 13 -14.52 -2.20 -16.87
CA VAL A 13 -15.77 -1.45 -16.68
C VAL A 13 -15.61 -0.03 -17.19
N ARG A 14 -16.66 0.49 -17.80
CA ARG A 14 -16.73 1.90 -18.18
C ARG A 14 -17.11 2.68 -16.93
N ILE A 15 -16.22 3.57 -16.48
CA ILE A 15 -16.59 4.55 -15.45
C ILE A 15 -17.49 5.59 -16.10
N LYS A 16 -18.64 5.78 -15.49
CA LYS A 16 -19.55 6.88 -15.75
C LYS A 16 -19.48 7.84 -14.59
N ILE A 17 -19.28 9.10 -14.89
CA ILE A 17 -19.24 10.17 -13.89
C ILE A 17 -20.60 10.86 -13.88
N ALA A 18 -21.19 10.94 -12.72
CA ALA A 18 -22.40 11.68 -12.46
C ALA A 18 -22.07 13.06 -11.88
N PHE A 19 -22.97 14.01 -12.08
CA PHE A 19 -22.87 15.35 -11.54
C PHE A 19 -24.19 15.79 -10.91
N ASN A 20 -24.11 16.36 -9.69
CA ASN A 20 -25.25 16.98 -9.04
C ASN A 20 -25.12 18.52 -9.17
N PRO A 21 -25.96 19.17 -9.99
CA PRO A 21 -25.90 20.60 -10.22
C PRO A 21 -26.22 21.46 -8.98
N ILE A 22 -27.01 20.92 -8.04
CA ILE A 22 -27.45 21.63 -6.84
C ILE A 22 -26.31 21.65 -5.80
N ALA A 23 -25.64 20.51 -5.62
CA ALA A 23 -24.52 20.37 -4.70
C ALA A 23 -23.18 20.72 -5.33
N GLU A 24 -23.12 21.02 -6.63
CA GLU A 24 -21.90 21.18 -7.45
C GLU A 24 -20.88 20.05 -7.24
N LYS A 25 -21.36 18.79 -7.14
CA LYS A 25 -20.58 17.62 -6.79
C LYS A 25 -20.52 16.59 -7.92
N PHE A 26 -19.33 16.06 -8.18
CA PHE A 26 -19.13 14.89 -9.04
C PHE A 26 -19.05 13.61 -8.18
N ASP A 27 -19.57 12.51 -8.74
CA ASP A 27 -19.41 11.19 -8.14
C ASP A 27 -19.43 10.10 -9.22
N VAL A 28 -18.99 8.90 -8.87
CA VAL A 28 -19.11 7.75 -9.77
C VAL A 28 -20.57 7.30 -9.82
N GLN A 29 -21.08 7.05 -11.02
CA GLN A 29 -22.46 6.59 -11.21
C GLN A 29 -22.72 5.30 -10.41
N THR A 30 -23.75 5.33 -9.58
CA THR A 30 -24.26 4.18 -8.85
C THR A 30 -25.76 3.98 -9.17
N PRO A 31 -26.34 2.78 -8.89
CA PRO A 31 -27.79 2.58 -9.06
C PRO A 31 -28.65 3.53 -8.24
N VAL A 32 -28.15 4.08 -7.14
CA VAL A 32 -28.84 5.09 -6.33
C VAL A 32 -28.87 6.42 -7.07
N ILE A 33 -27.72 6.86 -7.57
CA ILE A 33 -27.57 8.11 -8.34
C ILE A 33 -28.45 8.08 -9.61
N VAL A 34 -28.53 6.95 -10.31
CA VAL A 34 -29.38 6.83 -11.52
C VAL A 34 -30.87 7.03 -11.23
N LYS A 35 -31.30 6.70 -10.02
CA LYS A 35 -32.72 6.86 -9.61
C LYS A 35 -33.02 8.25 -9.04
N ASP A 36 -32.00 8.99 -8.65
CA ASP A 36 -32.15 10.33 -8.08
C ASP A 36 -32.16 11.39 -9.20
N LYS A 37 -33.32 12.01 -9.42
CA LYS A 37 -33.52 13.01 -10.47
C LYS A 37 -32.67 14.28 -10.28
N THR A 38 -32.16 14.54 -9.09
CA THR A 38 -31.26 15.68 -8.84
C THR A 38 -29.85 15.47 -9.42
N TRP A 39 -29.51 14.26 -9.80
CA TRP A 39 -28.25 13.94 -10.45
C TRP A 39 -28.40 13.84 -11.97
N ILE A 40 -27.37 14.34 -12.66
CA ILE A 40 -27.09 14.02 -14.05
C ILE A 40 -26.25 12.72 -14.00
N PRO A 41 -26.80 11.58 -14.40
CA PRO A 41 -26.20 10.28 -14.11
C PRO A 41 -24.95 9.98 -14.95
N ASP A 42 -24.78 10.62 -16.11
CA ASP A 42 -23.63 10.46 -17.00
C ASP A 42 -23.32 11.76 -17.71
N ILE A 43 -22.24 12.44 -17.30
CA ILE A 43 -21.82 13.70 -17.93
C ILE A 43 -21.26 13.53 -19.35
N SER A 44 -20.97 12.32 -19.79
CA SER A 44 -20.47 12.09 -21.15
C SER A 44 -21.49 12.49 -22.21
N GLU A 45 -22.78 12.44 -21.91
CA GLU A 45 -23.86 12.90 -22.79
C GLU A 45 -23.82 14.42 -23.05
N ILE A 46 -23.29 15.18 -22.10
CA ILE A 46 -23.11 16.64 -22.23
C ILE A 46 -21.80 16.95 -22.95
N LEU A 47 -20.74 16.17 -22.65
CA LEU A 47 -19.39 16.44 -23.10
C LEU A 47 -19.07 15.87 -24.49
N ASP A 48 -19.96 15.09 -25.10
CA ASP A 48 -19.81 14.57 -26.47
C ASP A 48 -20.03 15.63 -27.57
N GLY A 49 -20.46 16.83 -27.19
CA GLY A 49 -20.70 17.98 -28.07
C GLY A 49 -21.96 17.90 -28.93
N GLN A 50 -22.78 16.85 -28.78
CA GLN A 50 -24.03 16.69 -29.54
C GLN A 50 -25.26 17.26 -28.79
N SER A 51 -25.16 17.41 -27.49
CA SER A 51 -26.27 17.89 -26.66
C SER A 51 -26.42 19.41 -26.71
N ASN A 52 -27.66 19.87 -27.00
CA ASN A 52 -28.00 21.28 -26.91
C ASN A 52 -28.17 21.69 -25.44
N SER A 53 -27.38 22.64 -24.98
CA SER A 53 -27.36 23.09 -23.58
C SER A 53 -28.74 23.61 -23.11
N PHE A 54 -29.42 24.38 -23.95
CA PHE A 54 -30.73 24.94 -23.62
C PHE A 54 -31.82 23.85 -23.44
N SER A 55 -31.87 22.90 -24.36
CA SER A 55 -32.80 21.77 -24.28
C SER A 55 -32.52 20.91 -23.07
N TYR A 56 -31.26 20.63 -22.79
CA TYR A 56 -30.81 19.80 -21.65
C TYR A 56 -31.20 20.44 -20.31
N ILE A 57 -30.90 21.73 -20.15
CA ILE A 57 -31.26 22.51 -18.95
C ILE A 57 -32.76 22.50 -18.72
N ASN A 58 -33.55 22.76 -19.75
CA ASN A 58 -35.01 22.76 -19.62
C ASN A 58 -35.58 21.39 -19.21
N THR A 59 -35.02 20.31 -19.76
CA THR A 59 -35.41 18.92 -19.39
C THR A 59 -35.09 18.65 -17.92
N TYR A 60 -33.88 19.05 -17.47
CA TYR A 60 -33.44 18.88 -16.07
C TYR A 60 -34.35 19.68 -15.11
N LEU A 61 -34.66 20.95 -15.43
CA LEU A 61 -35.52 21.79 -14.61
C LEU A 61 -36.97 21.28 -14.56
N ALA A 62 -37.49 20.74 -15.66
CA ALA A 62 -38.82 20.12 -15.70
C ALA A 62 -38.90 18.87 -14.80
N ALA A 63 -37.81 18.10 -14.71
CA ALA A 63 -37.71 16.93 -13.84
C ALA A 63 -37.55 17.28 -12.35
N ASN A 64 -37.14 18.53 -12.04
CA ASN A 64 -36.82 19.02 -10.69
C ASN A 64 -37.49 20.39 -10.42
N PRO A 65 -38.81 20.47 -10.26
CA PRO A 65 -39.52 21.75 -10.18
C PRO A 65 -39.21 22.57 -8.92
N ASP A 66 -38.82 21.91 -7.83
CA ASP A 66 -38.70 22.50 -6.48
C ASP A 66 -37.27 22.97 -6.13
N ILE A 67 -36.35 23.00 -7.11
CA ILE A 67 -34.95 23.40 -6.89
C ILE A 67 -34.70 24.89 -7.17
N ASP A 68 -33.58 25.43 -6.69
CA ASP A 68 -33.05 26.72 -7.13
C ASP A 68 -32.68 26.64 -8.62
N LYS A 69 -33.53 27.17 -9.47
CA LYS A 69 -33.39 27.12 -10.93
C LYS A 69 -32.21 27.91 -11.42
N GLU A 70 -31.95 29.09 -10.82
CA GLU A 70 -30.84 29.96 -11.23
C GLU A 70 -29.51 29.28 -10.93
N HIS A 71 -29.37 28.74 -9.74
CA HIS A 71 -28.17 27.99 -9.35
C HIS A 71 -27.94 26.75 -10.25
N ALA A 72 -28.96 25.96 -10.50
CA ALA A 72 -28.89 24.79 -11.35
C ALA A 72 -28.50 25.12 -12.79
N VAL A 73 -29.07 26.16 -13.38
CA VAL A 73 -28.73 26.65 -14.73
C VAL A 73 -27.27 27.05 -14.81
N LYS A 74 -26.80 27.84 -13.84
CA LYS A 74 -25.39 28.28 -13.78
C LYS A 74 -24.42 27.11 -13.64
N SER A 75 -24.76 26.15 -12.81
CA SER A 75 -23.94 24.96 -12.56
C SER A 75 -23.88 24.04 -13.79
N ILE A 76 -25.00 23.79 -14.47
CA ILE A 76 -25.03 23.00 -15.72
C ILE A 76 -24.30 23.74 -16.85
N SER A 77 -24.46 25.07 -16.95
CA SER A 77 -23.73 25.86 -17.96
C SER A 77 -22.24 25.78 -17.78
N LYS A 78 -21.72 25.82 -16.53
CA LYS A 78 -20.30 25.58 -16.24
C LYS A 78 -19.83 24.19 -16.74
N LEU A 79 -20.69 23.18 -16.65
CA LEU A 79 -20.37 21.83 -17.12
C LEU A 79 -20.21 21.80 -18.66
N PHE A 80 -21.11 22.46 -19.40
CA PHE A 80 -20.97 22.63 -20.86
C PHE A 80 -19.71 23.42 -21.24
N ASP A 81 -19.31 24.41 -20.44
CA ASP A 81 -18.11 25.21 -20.69
C ASP A 81 -16.79 24.47 -20.41
N LEU A 82 -16.82 23.29 -19.77
CA LEU A 82 -15.62 22.48 -19.59
C LEU A 82 -14.95 22.10 -20.92
N THR A 83 -15.74 21.83 -21.97
CA THR A 83 -15.21 21.48 -23.30
C THR A 83 -14.46 22.65 -23.98
N LYS A 84 -14.68 23.87 -23.51
CA LYS A 84 -14.02 25.09 -24.00
C LYS A 84 -12.73 25.42 -23.24
N LYS A 85 -12.41 24.67 -22.16
CA LYS A 85 -11.21 24.91 -21.38
C LYS A 85 -9.97 24.46 -22.16
N GLN A 86 -8.96 25.32 -22.15
CA GLN A 86 -7.68 25.00 -22.78
C GLN A 86 -6.91 24.01 -21.89
N VAL A 87 -6.28 23.03 -22.52
CA VAL A 87 -5.36 22.09 -21.88
C VAL A 87 -3.95 22.40 -22.40
N GLY A 88 -3.04 22.65 -21.48
CA GLY A 88 -1.62 22.78 -21.83
C GLY A 88 -1.02 21.40 -22.11
N LEU A 89 -0.36 21.26 -23.26
CA LEU A 89 0.47 20.10 -23.57
C LEU A 89 1.93 20.51 -23.49
N ILE A 90 2.70 19.77 -22.69
CA ILE A 90 4.16 19.95 -22.59
C ILE A 90 4.80 18.67 -23.11
N ASP A 91 5.41 18.75 -24.27
CA ASP A 91 6.24 17.68 -24.82
C ASP A 91 7.65 17.79 -24.27
N LEU A 92 8.12 16.72 -23.65
CA LEU A 92 9.49 16.61 -23.16
C LEU A 92 10.38 16.03 -24.26
N ALA A 93 11.57 16.61 -24.41
CA ALA A 93 12.55 16.09 -25.37
C ALA A 93 12.96 14.65 -25.00
N ALA A 94 13.11 13.80 -26.01
CA ALA A 94 13.38 12.37 -25.82
C ALA A 94 14.79 12.08 -25.22
N ASP A 95 15.68 13.06 -25.27
CA ASP A 95 17.05 13.01 -24.78
C ASP A 95 17.22 13.51 -23.33
N LEU A 96 16.13 13.93 -22.69
CA LEU A 96 16.18 14.33 -21.29
C LEU A 96 16.50 13.13 -20.39
N ASP A 97 17.39 13.36 -19.43
CA ASP A 97 17.67 12.38 -18.41
C ASP A 97 16.46 12.15 -17.47
N ILE A 98 16.38 10.96 -16.91
CA ILE A 98 15.24 10.56 -16.08
C ILE A 98 15.08 11.41 -14.81
N GLU A 99 16.15 12.01 -14.31
CA GLU A 99 16.10 12.88 -13.12
C GLU A 99 15.40 14.18 -13.47
N THR A 100 15.77 14.78 -14.61
CA THR A 100 15.12 15.99 -15.13
C THR A 100 13.65 15.73 -15.44
N VAL A 101 13.31 14.61 -16.09
CA VAL A 101 11.91 14.22 -16.35
C VAL A 101 11.15 14.07 -15.06
N THR A 102 11.73 13.40 -14.05
CA THR A 102 11.13 13.21 -12.74
C THR A 102 10.89 14.54 -12.03
N GLU A 103 11.86 15.46 -12.05
CA GLU A 103 11.73 16.78 -11.44
C GLU A 103 10.62 17.62 -12.12
N ILE A 104 10.58 17.63 -13.43
CA ILE A 104 9.53 18.30 -14.21
C ILE A 104 8.16 17.71 -13.83
N PHE A 105 8.05 16.39 -13.75
CA PHE A 105 6.82 15.71 -13.41
C PHE A 105 6.34 16.04 -11.98
N ILE A 106 7.24 16.06 -11.01
CA ILE A 106 6.95 16.46 -9.62
C ILE A 106 6.45 17.91 -9.59
N ARG A 107 7.10 18.82 -10.30
CA ARG A 107 6.70 20.23 -10.35
C ARG A 107 5.32 20.42 -10.96
N ILE A 108 5.03 19.73 -12.07
CA ILE A 108 3.72 19.82 -12.74
C ILE A 108 2.61 19.25 -11.83
N ASN A 109 2.87 18.18 -11.11
CA ASN A 109 1.90 17.52 -10.23
C ASN A 109 1.86 18.11 -8.81
N SER A 110 2.67 19.13 -8.49
CA SER A 110 2.74 19.72 -7.14
C SER A 110 1.42 20.31 -6.65
N GLN A 111 0.48 20.62 -7.54
CA GLN A 111 -0.88 21.07 -7.23
C GLN A 111 -1.96 19.98 -7.39
N GLY A 112 -1.58 18.75 -7.73
CA GLY A 112 -2.46 17.61 -7.91
C GLY A 112 -2.14 16.44 -6.95
N VAL A 113 -2.42 15.21 -7.40
CA VAL A 113 -1.98 13.99 -6.71
C VAL A 113 -0.48 13.84 -6.93
N VAL A 114 0.30 14.01 -5.87
CA VAL A 114 1.75 13.82 -5.91
C VAL A 114 2.03 12.33 -6.16
N LEU A 115 2.70 12.03 -7.27
CA LEU A 115 3.16 10.67 -7.53
C LEU A 115 4.25 10.28 -6.52
N SER A 116 4.11 9.08 -5.99
CA SER A 116 5.12 8.52 -5.09
C SER A 116 6.36 8.05 -5.87
N GLN A 117 7.49 7.91 -5.21
CA GLN A 117 8.68 7.31 -5.82
C GLN A 117 8.40 5.89 -6.32
N ALA A 118 7.51 5.16 -5.68
CA ALA A 118 7.09 3.83 -6.12
C ALA A 118 6.36 3.86 -7.48
N ASP A 119 5.55 4.89 -7.74
CA ASP A 119 4.87 5.06 -9.04
C ASP A 119 5.88 5.30 -10.17
N PHE A 120 6.96 6.07 -9.88
CA PHE A 120 8.05 6.26 -10.84
C PHE A 120 8.78 4.96 -11.11
N VAL A 121 9.10 4.18 -10.07
CA VAL A 121 9.71 2.85 -10.24
C VAL A 121 8.82 1.97 -11.10
N MET A 122 7.53 1.88 -10.82
CA MET A 122 6.58 1.06 -11.59
C MET A 122 6.47 1.54 -13.04
N SER A 123 6.50 2.84 -13.28
CA SER A 123 6.50 3.41 -14.63
C SER A 123 7.80 3.10 -15.37
N LYS A 124 8.95 3.22 -14.70
CA LYS A 124 10.27 2.89 -15.28
C LYS A 124 10.38 1.41 -15.61
N ILE A 125 9.89 0.54 -14.72
CA ILE A 125 9.82 -0.91 -14.98
C ILE A 125 8.94 -1.17 -16.22
N ALA A 126 7.73 -0.59 -16.26
CA ALA A 126 6.78 -0.83 -17.36
C ALA A 126 7.29 -0.35 -18.72
N ALA A 127 8.09 0.70 -18.77
CA ALA A 127 8.64 1.26 -20.00
C ALA A 127 9.82 0.46 -20.54
N ASN A 128 10.36 -0.47 -19.75
CA ASN A 128 11.50 -1.29 -20.21
C ASN A 128 11.00 -2.57 -20.89
N GLU A 129 11.28 -2.69 -22.20
CA GLU A 129 10.94 -3.87 -22.98
C GLU A 129 12.09 -4.89 -23.02
N GLU A 130 13.34 -4.42 -22.87
CA GLU A 130 14.54 -5.22 -23.05
C GLU A 130 14.77 -6.25 -21.93
N TYR A 131 14.50 -5.86 -20.68
CA TYR A 131 14.78 -6.69 -19.50
C TYR A 131 13.51 -7.26 -18.84
N GLY A 132 12.43 -7.43 -19.61
CA GLY A 132 11.20 -8.06 -19.15
C GLY A 132 10.37 -7.20 -18.18
N GLY A 133 10.47 -5.88 -18.30
CA GLY A 133 9.81 -4.95 -17.37
C GLY A 133 8.30 -5.12 -17.29
N GLN A 134 7.63 -5.44 -18.38
CA GLN A 134 6.18 -5.70 -18.40
C GLN A 134 5.80 -6.89 -17.52
N GLU A 135 6.58 -7.97 -17.55
CA GLU A 135 6.34 -9.16 -16.72
C GLU A 135 6.59 -8.86 -15.24
N ILE A 136 7.68 -8.14 -14.95
CA ILE A 136 8.03 -7.71 -13.58
C ILE A 136 6.91 -6.86 -13.00
N ARG A 137 6.40 -5.89 -13.76
CA ARG A 137 5.29 -5.06 -13.33
C ARG A 137 4.04 -5.87 -13.05
N LYS A 138 3.65 -6.76 -13.97
CA LYS A 138 2.50 -7.65 -13.77
C LYS A 138 2.68 -8.55 -12.57
N ALA A 139 3.90 -9.06 -12.33
CA ALA A 139 4.19 -9.88 -11.16
C ALA A 139 3.91 -9.13 -9.85
N ILE A 140 4.35 -7.89 -9.75
CA ILE A 140 4.12 -7.04 -8.57
C ILE A 140 2.62 -6.74 -8.40
N ASP A 141 1.96 -6.29 -9.48
CA ASP A 141 0.53 -5.91 -9.45
C ASP A 141 -0.36 -7.11 -9.13
N TYR A 142 -0.13 -8.26 -9.79
CA TYR A 142 -0.94 -9.46 -9.59
C TYR A 142 -0.70 -10.11 -8.24
N PHE A 143 0.53 -10.14 -7.74
CA PHE A 143 0.79 -10.63 -6.40
C PHE A 143 0.04 -9.81 -5.35
N SER A 144 0.18 -8.49 -5.40
CA SER A 144 -0.50 -7.58 -4.45
C SER A 144 -2.02 -7.71 -4.51
N HIS A 145 -2.56 -7.98 -5.71
CA HIS A 145 -3.99 -8.20 -5.86
C HIS A 145 -4.44 -9.54 -5.31
N LEU A 146 -3.73 -10.62 -5.68
CA LEU A 146 -4.09 -11.99 -5.28
C LEU A 146 -3.92 -12.23 -3.79
N ALA A 147 -3.00 -11.51 -3.12
CA ALA A 147 -2.87 -11.55 -1.67
C ALA A 147 -4.14 -11.10 -0.94
N VAL A 148 -4.93 -10.20 -1.56
CA VAL A 148 -6.18 -9.67 -0.98
C VAL A 148 -7.42 -10.36 -1.57
N ALA A 149 -7.34 -10.82 -2.81
CA ALA A 149 -8.48 -11.33 -3.58
C ALA A 149 -8.10 -12.59 -4.37
N PRO A 150 -7.82 -13.71 -3.69
CA PRO A 150 -7.36 -14.96 -4.30
C PRO A 150 -8.36 -15.57 -5.30
N GLU A 151 -9.64 -15.25 -5.20
CA GLU A 151 -10.69 -15.67 -6.13
C GLU A 151 -10.45 -15.22 -7.57
N PHE A 152 -9.61 -14.18 -7.79
CA PHE A 152 -9.27 -13.70 -9.14
C PHE A 152 -8.13 -14.49 -9.80
N PHE A 153 -7.52 -15.44 -9.13
CA PHE A 153 -6.43 -16.24 -9.70
C PHE A 153 -6.82 -16.88 -11.04
N GLN A 154 -7.98 -17.54 -11.10
CA GLN A 154 -8.45 -18.17 -12.33
C GLN A 154 -8.73 -17.13 -13.43
N TYR A 155 -9.31 -15.99 -13.06
CA TYR A 155 -9.56 -14.91 -14.03
C TYR A 155 -8.28 -14.39 -14.69
N ILE A 156 -7.21 -14.20 -13.90
CA ILE A 156 -5.90 -13.77 -14.43
C ILE A 156 -5.35 -14.86 -15.36
N SER A 157 -5.40 -16.12 -14.95
CA SER A 157 -4.93 -17.26 -15.74
C SER A 157 -5.61 -17.33 -17.12
N ASP A 158 -6.92 -17.06 -17.18
CA ASP A 158 -7.72 -17.19 -18.39
C ASP A 158 -7.59 -15.96 -19.32
N ASN A 159 -7.35 -14.78 -18.77
CA ASN A 159 -7.36 -13.51 -19.52
C ASN A 159 -5.96 -12.95 -19.83
N ASP A 160 -4.92 -13.37 -19.10
CA ASP A 160 -3.52 -13.03 -19.38
C ASP A 160 -2.69 -14.29 -19.58
N LYS A 161 -2.95 -14.98 -20.70
CA LYS A 161 -2.33 -16.29 -21.01
C LYS A 161 -0.81 -16.22 -21.17
N ASP A 162 -0.28 -15.08 -21.53
CA ASP A 162 1.16 -14.93 -21.69
C ASP A 162 1.82 -14.80 -20.32
N PHE A 163 1.26 -14.02 -19.41
CA PHE A 163 1.75 -13.96 -18.03
C PHE A 163 1.56 -15.29 -17.30
N ALA A 164 0.46 -16.00 -17.56
CA ALA A 164 0.19 -17.31 -16.95
C ALA A 164 1.26 -18.38 -17.25
N LYS A 165 2.05 -18.22 -18.30
CA LYS A 165 3.17 -19.10 -18.66
C LYS A 165 4.50 -18.73 -17.99
N THR A 166 4.58 -17.55 -17.37
CA THR A 166 5.81 -17.06 -16.74
C THR A 166 6.13 -17.79 -15.44
N ASP A 167 7.41 -17.82 -15.08
CA ASP A 167 7.88 -18.35 -13.80
C ASP A 167 7.28 -17.58 -12.61
N PHE A 168 7.02 -16.28 -12.77
CA PHE A 168 6.33 -15.48 -11.75
C PHE A 168 4.95 -16.05 -11.41
N PHE A 169 4.12 -16.31 -12.42
CA PHE A 169 2.77 -16.83 -12.18
C PHE A 169 2.79 -18.24 -11.57
N GLN A 170 3.71 -19.10 -12.02
CA GLN A 170 3.86 -20.44 -11.45
C GLN A 170 4.23 -20.37 -9.96
N LYS A 171 5.09 -19.44 -9.57
CA LYS A 171 5.45 -19.22 -8.15
C LYS A 171 4.36 -18.59 -7.31
N MET A 172 3.31 -18.03 -7.93
CA MET A 172 2.14 -17.46 -7.26
C MET A 172 0.97 -18.42 -7.12
N THR A 173 1.07 -19.67 -7.62
CA THR A 173 -0.04 -20.62 -7.62
C THR A 173 -0.62 -20.91 -6.24
N TRP A 174 0.17 -20.79 -5.20
CA TRP A 174 -0.24 -20.95 -3.81
C TRP A 174 -1.25 -19.90 -3.35
N LEU A 175 -1.25 -18.70 -3.96
CA LEU A 175 -2.21 -17.64 -3.64
C LEU A 175 -3.65 -18.00 -4.02
N LYS A 176 -3.86 -18.99 -4.88
CA LYS A 176 -5.21 -19.46 -5.24
C LYS A 176 -6.04 -19.88 -4.02
N ASN A 177 -5.38 -20.39 -2.99
CA ASN A 177 -6.01 -20.89 -1.76
C ASN A 177 -5.58 -20.06 -0.54
N GLU A 178 -5.00 -18.87 -0.75
CA GLU A 178 -4.56 -18.01 0.34
C GLU A 178 -5.77 -17.38 1.02
N ASN A 179 -5.76 -17.38 2.34
CA ASN A 179 -6.80 -16.80 3.19
C ASN A 179 -6.22 -16.13 4.44
N GLU A 180 -4.95 -15.81 4.42
CA GLU A 180 -4.25 -15.20 5.54
C GLU A 180 -4.23 -13.68 5.42
N ASP A 181 -4.94 -12.98 6.28
CA ASP A 181 -5.11 -11.52 6.24
C ASP A 181 -4.09 -10.75 7.09
N LEU A 182 -3.07 -11.41 7.65
CA LEU A 182 -2.14 -10.73 8.56
C LEU A 182 -1.28 -9.69 7.85
N TYR A 183 -0.88 -9.97 6.62
CA TYR A 183 -0.03 -9.10 5.81
C TYR A 183 -0.45 -9.12 4.35
N ASP A 184 -1.16 -8.06 3.94
CA ASP A 184 -1.63 -7.82 2.58
C ASP A 184 -0.74 -6.76 1.92
N PRO A 185 0.36 -7.15 1.27
CA PRO A 185 1.32 -6.21 0.71
C PRO A 185 0.77 -5.51 -0.53
N LYS A 186 0.94 -4.19 -0.57
CA LYS A 186 0.71 -3.39 -1.76
C LYS A 186 1.93 -3.45 -2.68
N TYR A 187 1.78 -3.03 -3.95
CA TYR A 187 2.90 -2.96 -4.89
C TYR A 187 4.11 -2.17 -4.33
N THR A 188 3.86 -1.14 -3.52
CA THR A 188 4.90 -0.35 -2.86
C THR A 188 5.68 -1.16 -1.83
N ASP A 189 5.02 -2.10 -1.16
CA ASP A 189 5.63 -2.98 -0.15
C ASP A 189 6.50 -4.04 -0.84
N VAL A 190 5.98 -4.66 -1.90
CA VAL A 190 6.72 -5.62 -2.73
C VAL A 190 8.00 -4.98 -3.27
N LEU A 191 7.88 -3.79 -3.88
CA LEU A 191 9.03 -3.04 -4.40
C LEU A 191 10.06 -2.75 -3.32
N ARG A 192 9.62 -2.20 -2.18
CA ARG A 192 10.50 -1.80 -1.09
C ARG A 192 11.25 -2.98 -0.50
N VAL A 193 10.55 -4.08 -0.25
CA VAL A 193 11.19 -5.30 0.29
C VAL A 193 12.13 -5.92 -0.73
N ALA A 194 11.70 -6.13 -1.97
CA ALA A 194 12.54 -6.70 -3.03
C ALA A 194 13.81 -5.88 -3.26
N PHE A 195 13.66 -4.56 -3.34
CA PHE A 195 14.79 -3.64 -3.53
C PHE A 195 15.76 -3.70 -2.34
N SER A 196 15.27 -3.44 -1.12
CA SER A 196 16.14 -3.38 0.05
C SER A 196 16.80 -4.71 0.38
N THR A 197 16.22 -5.83 -0.05
CA THR A 197 16.81 -7.15 0.11
C THR A 197 18.03 -7.34 -0.80
N GLN A 198 17.98 -6.85 -2.05
CA GLN A 198 18.97 -7.16 -3.08
C GLN A 198 20.05 -6.08 -3.30
N PHE A 199 19.73 -4.80 -2.98
CA PHE A 199 20.56 -3.68 -3.41
C PHE A 199 21.34 -2.99 -2.28
N ASN A 200 21.23 -3.43 -1.05
CA ASN A 200 21.84 -2.77 0.09
C ASN A 200 21.51 -1.26 0.17
N ARG A 201 20.29 -0.90 -0.22
CA ARG A 201 19.76 0.45 -0.26
C ARG A 201 18.30 0.45 0.17
N GLY A 202 17.82 1.58 0.72
CA GLY A 202 16.45 1.72 1.21
C GLY A 202 15.61 2.78 0.52
N LYS A 203 16.23 3.64 -0.31
CA LYS A 203 15.52 4.75 -0.98
C LYS A 203 15.06 4.35 -2.37
N LEU A 204 13.77 4.37 -2.64
CA LEU A 204 13.22 4.01 -3.95
C LEU A 204 13.68 4.92 -5.09
N SER A 205 14.08 6.17 -4.80
CA SER A 205 14.74 7.05 -5.77
C SER A 205 16.04 6.46 -6.33
N ASP A 206 16.79 5.73 -5.48
CA ASP A 206 18.00 5.05 -5.94
C ASP A 206 17.66 3.91 -6.90
N LEU A 207 16.53 3.22 -6.70
CA LEU A 207 16.08 2.17 -7.63
C LEU A 207 15.74 2.75 -9.01
N VAL A 208 15.06 3.90 -9.07
CA VAL A 208 14.79 4.59 -10.36
C VAL A 208 16.11 4.86 -11.11
N SER A 209 17.10 5.40 -10.39
CA SER A 209 18.43 5.71 -10.95
C SER A 209 19.14 4.44 -11.44
N LEU A 210 19.15 3.37 -10.64
CA LEU A 210 19.78 2.09 -10.98
C LEU A 210 19.14 1.43 -12.19
N LEU A 211 17.81 1.41 -12.28
CA LEU A 211 17.07 0.89 -13.43
C LEU A 211 17.26 1.75 -14.70
N SER A 212 17.73 2.98 -14.55
CA SER A 212 18.17 3.85 -15.65
C SER A 212 19.63 3.64 -16.03
N GLY A 213 20.36 2.79 -15.31
CA GLY A 213 21.77 2.52 -15.56
C GLY A 213 22.76 3.45 -14.86
N ARG A 214 22.30 4.24 -13.87
CA ARG A 214 23.19 5.20 -13.20
C ARG A 214 24.26 4.52 -12.37
N ASN A 215 25.52 4.86 -12.65
CA ASN A 215 26.66 4.59 -11.81
C ASN A 215 26.79 5.70 -10.75
N PHE A 216 26.67 5.35 -9.46
CA PHE A 216 26.72 6.35 -8.37
C PHE A 216 28.12 6.89 -8.09
N GLU A 217 29.18 6.17 -8.52
CA GLU A 217 30.58 6.57 -8.32
C GLU A 217 31.01 7.53 -9.44
N THR A 218 30.85 7.12 -10.68
CA THR A 218 31.26 7.89 -11.87
C THR A 218 30.25 8.93 -12.30
N ARG A 219 28.99 8.79 -11.84
CA ARG A 219 27.81 9.60 -12.25
C ARG A 219 27.46 9.46 -13.74
N THR A 220 27.94 8.42 -14.41
CA THR A 220 27.63 8.08 -15.78
C THR A 220 26.43 7.13 -15.87
N PHE A 221 25.91 6.92 -17.07
CA PHE A 221 24.87 5.93 -17.35
C PHE A 221 25.46 4.79 -18.17
N GLU A 222 25.24 3.55 -17.70
CA GLU A 222 25.82 2.33 -18.23
C GLU A 222 24.73 1.27 -18.38
N ALA A 223 24.56 0.70 -19.56
CA ALA A 223 23.55 -0.33 -19.84
C ALA A 223 23.70 -1.56 -18.96
N GLU A 224 24.94 -1.96 -18.66
CA GLU A 224 25.24 -3.10 -17.78
C GLU A 224 24.71 -2.90 -16.35
N ILE A 225 24.68 -1.66 -15.85
CA ILE A 225 24.11 -1.35 -14.54
C ILE A 225 22.58 -1.51 -14.58
N ALA A 226 21.94 -1.05 -15.65
CA ALA A 226 20.51 -1.24 -15.85
C ALA A 226 20.15 -2.72 -15.89
N GLU A 227 20.81 -3.49 -16.74
CA GLU A 227 20.60 -4.92 -16.88
C GLU A 227 20.76 -5.66 -15.55
N ARG A 228 21.88 -5.45 -14.85
CA ARG A 228 22.15 -6.05 -13.54
C ARG A 228 21.09 -5.63 -12.49
N SER A 229 20.59 -4.40 -12.60
CA SER A 229 19.59 -3.90 -11.67
C SER A 229 18.22 -4.57 -11.91
N PHE A 230 17.82 -4.76 -13.16
CA PHE A 230 16.63 -5.55 -13.49
C PHE A 230 16.74 -7.01 -13.04
N GLN A 231 17.89 -7.64 -13.23
CA GLN A 231 18.16 -9.01 -12.77
C GLN A 231 18.05 -9.11 -11.24
N LYS A 232 18.67 -8.19 -10.49
CA LYS A 232 18.57 -8.13 -9.02
C LYS A 232 17.14 -7.89 -8.54
N LEU A 233 16.43 -6.96 -9.18
CA LEU A 233 15.03 -6.69 -8.82
C LEU A 233 14.16 -7.93 -9.04
N THR A 234 14.31 -8.60 -10.17
CA THR A 234 13.64 -9.87 -10.48
C THR A 234 13.91 -10.93 -9.41
N ALA A 235 15.17 -11.09 -9.02
CA ALA A 235 15.55 -12.02 -7.95
C ALA A 235 14.90 -11.64 -6.61
N GLY A 236 14.85 -10.36 -6.27
CA GLY A 236 14.19 -9.87 -5.06
C GLY A 236 12.69 -10.12 -5.05
N ILE A 237 12.02 -9.92 -6.18
CA ILE A 237 10.59 -10.22 -6.34
C ILE A 237 10.35 -11.72 -6.20
N HIS A 238 11.16 -12.57 -6.83
CA HIS A 238 11.07 -14.03 -6.68
C HIS A 238 11.24 -14.48 -5.24
N GLN A 239 12.14 -13.87 -4.48
CA GLN A 239 12.29 -14.17 -3.05
C GLN A 239 11.07 -13.71 -2.26
N PHE A 240 10.51 -12.54 -2.57
CA PHE A 240 9.34 -12.00 -1.91
C PHE A 240 8.12 -12.89 -2.10
N ILE A 241 7.81 -13.28 -3.35
CA ILE A 241 6.61 -14.05 -3.71
C ILE A 241 6.72 -15.55 -3.39
N ASN A 242 7.89 -15.99 -2.94
CA ASN A 242 8.11 -17.40 -2.62
C ASN A 242 7.23 -17.85 -1.45
N GLU A 243 6.40 -18.88 -1.66
CA GLU A 243 5.46 -19.40 -0.67
C GLU A 243 6.12 -19.70 0.67
N THR A 244 7.23 -20.44 0.65
CA THR A 244 7.93 -20.86 1.87
C THR A 244 8.44 -19.65 2.63
N ASN A 245 9.04 -18.67 1.94
CA ASN A 245 9.52 -17.45 2.57
C ASN A 245 8.38 -16.67 3.21
N PHE A 246 7.31 -16.46 2.45
CA PHE A 246 6.17 -15.67 2.89
C PHE A 246 5.48 -16.31 4.11
N LYS A 247 5.15 -17.60 4.01
CA LYS A 247 4.46 -18.31 5.08
C LYS A 247 5.30 -18.47 6.35
N LEU A 248 6.59 -18.82 6.24
CA LEU A 248 7.48 -18.88 7.41
C LEU A 248 7.65 -17.51 8.07
N PHE A 249 7.78 -16.44 7.28
CA PHE A 249 7.81 -15.09 7.82
C PHE A 249 6.55 -14.76 8.62
N LEU A 250 5.35 -15.03 8.07
CA LEU A 250 4.11 -14.79 8.79
C LEU A 250 3.99 -15.61 10.07
N MET A 251 4.48 -16.85 10.07
CA MET A 251 4.53 -17.66 11.30
C MET A 251 5.41 -17.01 12.37
N ILE A 252 6.53 -16.39 11.99
CA ILE A 252 7.38 -15.66 12.94
C ILE A 252 6.64 -14.46 13.54
N ILE A 253 5.94 -13.67 12.73
CA ILE A 253 5.13 -12.53 13.22
C ILE A 253 4.03 -13.00 14.15
N LYS A 254 3.32 -14.07 13.79
CA LYS A 254 2.30 -14.68 14.68
C LYS A 254 2.90 -15.20 15.99
N SER A 255 4.12 -15.75 15.96
CA SER A 255 4.80 -16.19 17.18
C SER A 255 5.19 -15.06 18.13
N ALA A 256 5.21 -13.82 17.64
CA ALA A 256 5.34 -12.63 18.46
C ALA A 256 4.00 -12.18 19.11
N GLY A 257 2.89 -12.87 18.80
CA GLY A 257 1.56 -12.55 19.29
C GLY A 257 0.72 -11.64 18.39
N PHE A 258 1.25 -11.20 17.27
CA PHE A 258 0.52 -10.40 16.27
C PHE A 258 -0.21 -11.33 15.31
N ILE A 259 -1.48 -11.61 15.58
CA ILE A 259 -2.26 -12.67 14.92
C ILE A 259 -3.32 -12.15 13.93
N HIS A 260 -3.51 -10.83 13.86
CA HIS A 260 -4.54 -10.21 13.01
C HIS A 260 -4.02 -8.90 12.42
N ASN A 261 -4.42 -8.56 11.18
CA ASN A 261 -3.97 -7.36 10.47
C ASN A 261 -4.22 -6.04 11.23
N LYS A 262 -5.33 -5.94 11.98
CA LYS A 262 -5.63 -4.78 12.84
C LYS A 262 -4.58 -4.52 13.92
N MET A 263 -3.75 -5.51 14.25
CA MET A 263 -2.64 -5.35 15.19
C MET A 263 -1.37 -4.81 14.53
N ILE A 264 -1.30 -4.81 13.21
CA ILE A 264 -0.15 -4.30 12.44
C ILE A 264 -0.28 -2.78 12.28
N CYS A 265 0.25 -2.03 13.24
CA CYS A 265 0.17 -0.56 13.25
C CYS A 265 1.11 0.11 12.25
N SER A 266 2.14 -0.59 11.79
CA SER A 266 3.17 -0.05 10.90
C SER A 266 3.50 -1.03 9.78
N GLN A 267 3.02 -0.70 8.59
CA GLN A 267 3.35 -1.46 7.37
C GLN A 267 4.86 -1.44 7.11
N ASN A 268 5.55 -0.35 7.42
CA ASN A 268 6.99 -0.26 7.26
C ASN A 268 7.75 -1.18 8.24
N ALA A 269 7.24 -1.36 9.46
CA ALA A 269 7.87 -2.25 10.43
C ALA A 269 7.78 -3.72 9.97
N ILE A 270 6.63 -4.16 9.47
CA ILE A 270 6.49 -5.53 8.95
C ILE A 270 7.28 -5.73 7.65
N ASN A 271 7.33 -4.73 6.76
CA ASN A 271 8.15 -4.75 5.55
C ASN A 271 9.63 -4.93 5.89
N PHE A 272 10.15 -4.15 6.86
CA PHE A 272 11.55 -4.27 7.23
C PHE A 272 11.85 -5.59 7.95
N ALA A 273 10.94 -6.09 8.77
CA ALA A 273 11.07 -7.41 9.37
C ALA A 273 11.18 -8.51 8.30
N TYR A 274 10.44 -8.38 7.18
CA TYR A 274 10.56 -9.30 6.06
C TYR A 274 11.90 -9.16 5.33
N ILE A 275 12.43 -7.93 5.18
CA ILE A 275 13.80 -7.71 4.66
C ILE A 275 14.83 -8.42 5.54
N VAL A 276 14.74 -8.28 6.87
CA VAL A 276 15.63 -8.97 7.83
C VAL A 276 15.57 -10.47 7.61
N TYR A 277 14.36 -11.04 7.56
CA TYR A 277 14.16 -12.47 7.30
C TYR A 277 14.85 -12.93 6.02
N LEU A 278 14.57 -12.27 4.89
CA LEU A 278 15.09 -12.65 3.58
C LEU A 278 16.63 -12.54 3.52
N ARG A 279 17.19 -11.46 4.09
CA ARG A 279 18.63 -11.23 4.09
C ARG A 279 19.39 -12.23 4.97
N LEU A 280 18.87 -12.52 6.17
CA LEU A 280 19.50 -13.50 7.06
C LEU A 280 19.43 -14.90 6.46
N ARG A 281 18.31 -15.26 5.85
CA ARG A 281 18.16 -16.53 5.14
C ARG A 281 19.14 -16.64 3.96
N ALA A 282 19.29 -15.59 3.17
CA ALA A 282 20.24 -15.55 2.06
C ALA A 282 21.71 -15.66 2.52
N LYS A 283 22.02 -15.16 3.72
CA LYS A 283 23.34 -15.31 4.36
C LYS A 283 23.57 -16.70 4.99
N GLY A 284 22.57 -17.58 4.98
CA GLY A 284 22.66 -18.92 5.56
C GLY A 284 22.63 -18.95 7.09
N GLU A 285 22.03 -17.92 7.72
CA GLU A 285 21.85 -17.86 9.17
C GLU A 285 20.98 -19.03 9.66
N ASN A 286 21.22 -19.48 10.88
CA ASN A 286 20.44 -20.55 11.51
C ASN A 286 18.99 -20.15 11.67
N GLN A 287 18.05 -21.07 11.36
CA GLN A 287 16.60 -20.80 11.38
C GLN A 287 16.11 -20.30 12.76
N ALA A 288 16.59 -20.88 13.87
CA ALA A 288 16.21 -20.43 15.20
C ALA A 288 16.67 -18.98 15.49
N ASN A 289 17.85 -18.62 15.01
CA ASN A 289 18.37 -17.26 15.11
C ASN A 289 17.52 -16.30 14.24
N ILE A 290 17.21 -16.68 13.00
CA ILE A 290 16.34 -15.88 12.12
C ILE A 290 15.01 -15.60 12.82
N GLU A 291 14.35 -16.62 13.34
CA GLU A 291 13.08 -16.48 14.05
C GLU A 291 13.17 -15.55 15.25
N ASN A 292 14.24 -15.69 16.05
CA ASN A 292 14.46 -14.84 17.20
C ASN A 292 14.73 -13.38 16.80
N TYR A 293 15.62 -13.16 15.83
CA TYR A 293 16.01 -11.81 15.41
C TYR A 293 14.88 -11.07 14.72
N VAL A 294 14.15 -11.72 13.81
CA VAL A 294 13.02 -11.13 13.09
C VAL A 294 11.91 -10.74 14.06
N ARG A 295 11.56 -11.63 15.00
CA ARG A 295 10.55 -11.36 16.02
C ARG A 295 10.94 -10.17 16.90
N ARG A 296 12.18 -10.14 17.41
CA ARG A 296 12.69 -9.06 18.25
C ARG A 296 12.74 -7.74 17.48
N TRP A 297 13.27 -7.74 16.27
CA TRP A 297 13.33 -6.54 15.44
C TRP A 297 11.95 -5.98 15.10
N PHE A 298 10.98 -6.83 14.80
CA PHE A 298 9.61 -6.40 14.54
C PHE A 298 9.00 -5.72 15.76
N VAL A 299 9.03 -6.38 16.92
CA VAL A 299 8.51 -5.82 18.18
C VAL A 299 9.24 -4.53 18.57
N PHE A 300 10.56 -4.52 18.48
CA PHE A 300 11.38 -3.32 18.68
C PHE A 300 10.94 -2.16 17.78
N SER A 301 10.76 -2.43 16.49
CA SER A 301 10.34 -1.41 15.52
C SER A 301 8.94 -0.85 15.80
N VAL A 302 8.02 -1.69 16.30
CA VAL A 302 6.67 -1.26 16.72
C VAL A 302 6.75 -0.39 17.96
N LEU A 303 7.50 -0.81 19.01
CA LEU A 303 7.60 -0.10 20.26
C LEU A 303 8.30 1.26 20.15
N THR A 304 9.32 1.36 19.29
CA THR A 304 10.09 2.59 19.12
C THR A 304 9.55 3.50 18.01
N GLY A 305 8.56 3.04 17.23
CA GLY A 305 8.08 3.77 16.05
C GLY A 305 9.16 4.01 15.00
N ARG A 306 10.16 3.10 14.90
CA ARG A 306 11.39 3.26 14.12
C ARG A 306 11.18 3.75 12.69
N TYR A 307 10.11 3.33 12.03
CA TYR A 307 9.84 3.65 10.63
C TYR A 307 8.67 4.64 10.44
N SER A 308 8.33 5.42 11.47
CA SER A 308 7.18 6.36 11.42
C SER A 308 7.51 7.73 10.80
N GLY A 309 8.75 8.19 10.89
CA GLY A 309 9.16 9.51 10.41
C GLY A 309 9.66 9.48 8.96
N SER A 310 10.91 9.08 8.75
CA SER A 310 11.56 8.99 7.44
C SER A 310 11.89 7.55 7.08
N PRO A 311 10.91 6.74 6.67
CA PRO A 311 11.09 5.29 6.54
C PRO A 311 12.18 4.91 5.53
N GLU A 312 12.29 5.57 4.41
CA GLU A 312 13.31 5.24 3.39
C GLU A 312 14.74 5.50 3.86
N SER A 313 14.96 6.59 4.59
CA SER A 313 16.29 6.89 5.16
C SER A 313 16.64 5.89 6.26
N MET A 314 15.64 5.47 7.05
CA MET A 314 15.86 4.48 8.09
C MET A 314 16.09 3.08 7.51
N PHE A 315 15.36 2.72 6.44
CA PHE A 315 15.62 1.47 5.70
C PHE A 315 17.06 1.44 5.13
N ASP A 316 17.49 2.56 4.52
CA ASP A 316 18.84 2.68 3.95
C ASP A 316 19.92 2.50 5.03
N LEU A 317 19.73 3.15 6.19
CA LEU A 317 20.61 3.00 7.33
C LEU A 317 20.70 1.54 7.81
N ASP A 318 19.52 0.94 8.10
CA ASP A 318 19.45 -0.38 8.71
C ASP A 318 19.97 -1.47 7.76
N VAL A 319 19.66 -1.38 6.46
CA VAL A 319 20.16 -2.32 5.46
C VAL A 319 21.70 -2.27 5.38
N ARG A 320 22.29 -1.07 5.40
CA ARG A 320 23.76 -0.92 5.39
C ARG A 320 24.42 -1.46 6.67
N GLN A 321 23.77 -1.26 7.82
CA GLN A 321 24.26 -1.81 9.08
C GLN A 321 24.26 -3.35 9.08
N MET A 322 23.23 -3.96 8.49
CA MET A 322 23.13 -5.42 8.33
C MET A 322 24.24 -6.01 7.44
N ASP A 323 24.83 -5.21 6.56
CA ASP A 323 25.94 -5.64 5.71
C ASP A 323 27.31 -5.42 6.37
N SER A 324 27.44 -4.36 7.15
CA SER A 324 28.74 -3.96 7.73
C SER A 324 29.11 -4.76 8.97
N ARG A 325 28.16 -5.42 9.65
CA ARG A 325 28.39 -6.15 10.90
C ARG A 325 27.34 -7.26 11.13
N PRO A 326 27.59 -8.20 12.07
CA PRO A 326 26.63 -9.21 12.45
C PRO A 326 25.29 -8.58 12.92
N PHE A 327 24.17 -9.10 12.41
CA PHE A 327 22.87 -8.53 12.75
C PHE A 327 22.53 -8.66 14.25
N ALA A 328 22.99 -9.72 14.91
CA ALA A 328 22.81 -9.92 16.34
C ALA A 328 23.37 -8.76 17.17
N GLU A 329 24.58 -8.30 16.85
CA GLU A 329 25.22 -7.18 17.54
C GLU A 329 24.48 -5.87 17.28
N TYR A 330 24.05 -5.66 16.03
CA TYR A 330 23.27 -4.47 15.68
C TYR A 330 21.93 -4.42 16.40
N LEU A 331 21.22 -5.54 16.44
CA LEU A 331 19.95 -5.67 17.15
C LEU A 331 20.12 -5.38 18.63
N GLN A 332 21.11 -6.01 19.27
CA GLN A 332 21.37 -5.82 20.70
C GLN A 332 21.69 -4.36 21.02
N GLU A 333 22.58 -3.72 20.26
CA GLU A 333 22.91 -2.29 20.43
C GLU A 333 21.65 -1.40 20.37
N LYS A 334 20.76 -1.67 19.39
CA LYS A 334 19.56 -0.87 19.23
C LYS A 334 18.55 -1.09 20.36
N GLU A 335 18.38 -2.32 20.80
CA GLU A 335 17.51 -2.62 21.95
C GLU A 335 18.04 -1.98 23.23
N GLU A 336 19.32 -2.07 23.51
CA GLU A 336 19.92 -1.44 24.71
C GLU A 336 19.80 0.09 24.70
N ALA A 337 19.97 0.72 23.51
CA ALA A 337 19.88 2.16 23.37
C ALA A 337 18.43 2.68 23.51
N ASP A 338 17.47 2.05 22.83
CA ASP A 338 16.12 2.59 22.66
C ASP A 338 15.12 1.99 23.67
N LEU A 339 15.32 0.76 24.15
CA LEU A 339 14.50 0.08 25.14
C LEU A 339 15.18 0.02 26.53
N SER A 340 15.69 1.16 26.97
CA SER A 340 16.35 1.31 28.28
C SER A 340 15.38 1.05 29.45
N GLU A 341 15.91 0.94 30.67
CA GLU A 341 15.08 0.85 31.89
C GLU A 341 14.09 2.01 31.99
N ALA A 342 14.48 3.21 31.60
CA ALA A 342 13.57 4.37 31.59
C ALA A 342 12.43 4.19 30.59
N PHE A 343 12.67 3.56 29.45
CA PHE A 343 11.60 3.21 28.50
C PHE A 343 10.58 2.28 29.18
N TRP A 344 11.03 1.18 29.78
CA TRP A 344 10.15 0.18 30.38
C TRP A 344 9.39 0.70 31.60
N ASN A 345 10.06 1.43 32.49
CA ASN A 345 9.51 1.84 33.78
C ASN A 345 8.72 3.16 33.73
N ALA A 346 8.92 3.99 32.73
CA ALA A 346 8.24 5.28 32.61
C ALA A 346 7.52 5.45 31.27
N SER A 347 8.23 5.44 30.13
CA SER A 347 7.66 5.81 28.84
C SER A 347 6.57 4.83 28.37
N LEU A 348 6.80 3.53 28.50
CA LEU A 348 5.82 2.51 28.14
C LEU A 348 4.60 2.56 29.05
N VAL A 349 4.80 2.71 30.35
CA VAL A 349 3.70 2.78 31.35
C VAL A 349 2.77 3.96 31.05
N GLN A 350 3.34 5.15 30.75
CA GLN A 350 2.55 6.31 30.33
C GLN A 350 1.82 6.07 29.02
N SER A 351 2.50 5.45 28.05
CA SER A 351 1.94 5.18 26.71
C SER A 351 0.82 4.14 26.73
N LEU A 352 0.82 3.21 27.68
CA LEU A 352 -0.26 2.25 27.89
C LEU A 352 -1.50 2.88 28.55
N ASN A 353 -1.37 4.03 29.21
CA ASN A 353 -2.50 4.79 29.74
C ASN A 353 -3.19 5.58 28.60
N THR A 354 -3.77 4.85 27.66
CA THR A 354 -4.41 5.40 26.46
C THR A 354 -5.78 4.76 26.23
N SER A 355 -6.71 5.55 25.70
CA SER A 355 -7.99 5.07 25.18
C SER A 355 -7.96 4.82 23.65
N VAL A 356 -6.81 5.00 23.01
CA VAL A 356 -6.65 4.87 21.57
C VAL A 356 -6.41 3.41 21.20
N SER A 357 -7.41 2.77 20.60
CA SER A 357 -7.34 1.34 20.20
C SER A 357 -6.30 1.04 19.11
N SER A 358 -5.86 2.05 18.35
CA SER A 358 -4.82 1.93 17.34
C SER A 358 -3.40 2.22 17.84
N SER A 359 -3.22 2.38 19.18
CA SER A 359 -1.91 2.61 19.78
C SER A 359 -0.98 1.41 19.54
N PRO A 360 0.26 1.60 19.05
CA PRO A 360 1.23 0.53 18.91
C PRO A 360 1.57 -0.15 20.25
N TYR A 361 1.59 0.60 21.34
CA TYR A 361 1.80 0.06 22.67
C TYR A 361 0.66 -0.83 23.13
N PHE A 362 -0.58 -0.43 22.83
CA PHE A 362 -1.75 -1.25 23.13
C PHE A 362 -1.73 -2.56 22.31
N HIS A 363 -1.36 -2.52 21.05
CA HIS A 363 -1.22 -3.74 20.23
C HIS A 363 -0.05 -4.63 20.69
N ALA A 364 1.07 -4.04 21.13
CA ALA A 364 2.15 -4.81 21.75
C ALA A 364 1.71 -5.47 23.07
N TYR A 365 0.91 -4.77 23.87
CA TYR A 365 0.29 -5.33 25.07
C TYR A 365 -0.65 -6.49 24.74
N LEU A 366 -1.56 -6.32 23.76
CA LEU A 366 -2.43 -7.41 23.29
C LEU A 366 -1.62 -8.60 22.75
N ALA A 367 -0.54 -8.35 22.01
CA ALA A 367 0.34 -9.39 21.51
C ALA A 367 1.00 -10.17 22.66
N SER A 368 1.38 -9.50 23.75
CA SER A 368 1.93 -10.17 24.94
C SER A 368 0.90 -11.08 25.62
N GLN A 369 -0.36 -10.64 25.70
CA GLN A 369 -1.46 -11.44 26.25
C GLN A 369 -1.78 -12.65 25.35
N VAL A 370 -1.78 -12.47 24.01
CA VAL A 370 -1.92 -13.59 23.06
C VAL A 370 -0.83 -14.63 23.29
N LYS A 371 0.42 -14.16 23.42
CA LYS A 371 1.57 -15.04 23.66
C LYS A 371 1.51 -15.76 25.00
N ALA A 372 0.97 -15.11 26.04
CA ALA A 372 0.75 -15.70 27.35
C ALA A 372 -0.48 -16.63 27.41
N ASN A 373 -1.26 -16.73 26.31
CA ASN A 373 -2.54 -17.43 26.25
C ASN A 373 -3.54 -16.93 27.33
N ASP A 374 -3.54 -15.60 27.57
CA ASP A 374 -4.41 -14.98 28.55
C ASP A 374 -5.89 -15.10 28.17
N LYS A 375 -6.74 -15.17 29.18
CA LYS A 375 -8.19 -15.20 29.02
C LYS A 375 -8.77 -13.80 28.97
N GLY A 376 -9.88 -13.65 28.25
CA GLY A 376 -10.66 -12.43 28.26
C GLY A 376 -11.20 -12.11 29.64
N PHE A 377 -11.32 -10.80 29.95
CA PHE A 377 -11.90 -10.34 31.20
C PHE A 377 -13.30 -10.94 31.39
N LEU A 378 -13.56 -11.51 32.55
CA LEU A 378 -14.79 -12.24 32.90
C LEU A 378 -15.03 -13.54 32.11
N SER A 379 -14.05 -14.07 31.38
CA SER A 379 -14.16 -15.34 30.67
C SER A 379 -13.26 -16.41 31.30
N LYS A 380 -13.81 -17.63 31.44
CA LYS A 380 -13.03 -18.81 31.86
C LYS A 380 -12.46 -19.56 30.65
N GLU A 381 -13.08 -19.44 29.50
CA GLU A 381 -12.81 -20.25 28.30
C GLU A 381 -12.18 -19.43 27.16
N ILE A 382 -12.74 -18.26 26.90
CA ILE A 382 -12.39 -17.44 25.73
C ILE A 382 -11.04 -16.76 25.95
N THR A 383 -10.09 -16.95 25.04
CA THR A 383 -8.78 -16.31 25.08
C THR A 383 -8.81 -14.91 24.46
N ILE A 384 -7.79 -14.11 24.74
CA ILE A 384 -7.58 -12.83 24.04
C ILE A 384 -7.40 -13.04 22.53
N ALA A 385 -6.73 -14.14 22.14
CA ALA A 385 -6.60 -14.52 20.72
C ALA A 385 -7.96 -14.75 20.06
N ASP A 386 -8.89 -15.46 20.72
CA ASP A 386 -10.25 -15.69 20.21
C ASP A 386 -11.03 -14.37 20.08
N LEU A 387 -10.88 -13.46 21.03
CA LEU A 387 -11.54 -12.14 20.98
C LEU A 387 -11.03 -11.29 19.81
N ILE A 388 -9.74 -11.34 19.53
CA ILE A 388 -9.13 -10.61 18.40
C ILE A 388 -9.60 -11.20 17.08
N THR A 389 -9.65 -12.52 16.96
CA THR A 389 -9.94 -13.23 15.71
C THR A 389 -11.42 -13.23 15.36
N TYR A 390 -12.30 -13.47 16.32
CA TYR A 390 -13.72 -13.74 16.06
C TYR A 390 -14.69 -12.65 16.53
N ARG A 391 -14.26 -11.73 17.39
CA ARG A 391 -15.11 -10.67 17.96
C ARG A 391 -14.46 -9.32 17.76
N GLY A 392 -14.80 -8.65 16.68
CA GLY A 392 -14.22 -7.36 16.28
C GLY A 392 -14.58 -6.16 17.16
N ASP A 393 -15.48 -6.30 18.17
CA ASP A 393 -15.97 -5.18 18.96
C ASP A 393 -15.24 -5.08 20.32
N ILE A 394 -14.69 -3.90 20.59
CA ILE A 394 -14.15 -3.55 21.90
C ILE A 394 -15.32 -3.02 22.76
N HIS A 395 -15.67 -3.77 23.80
CA HIS A 395 -16.72 -3.37 24.71
C HIS A 395 -16.15 -2.51 25.85
N HIS A 396 -16.84 -1.41 26.12
CA HIS A 396 -16.58 -0.63 27.33
C HIS A 396 -17.12 -1.39 28.56
N ILE A 397 -16.34 -1.44 29.64
CA ILE A 397 -16.80 -2.04 30.91
C ILE A 397 -18.05 -1.32 31.39
N PHE A 398 -18.08 0.02 31.23
CA PHE A 398 -19.26 0.83 31.46
C PHE A 398 -19.77 1.39 30.12
N PRO A 399 -21.07 1.22 29.78
CA PRO A 399 -21.64 1.78 28.56
C PRO A 399 -21.40 3.28 28.47
N ARG A 400 -20.98 3.77 27.30
CA ARG A 400 -20.67 5.19 27.09
C ARG A 400 -21.83 6.13 27.48
N ASN A 401 -23.07 5.68 27.27
CA ASN A 401 -24.25 6.45 27.68
C ASN A 401 -24.42 6.51 29.20
N TYR A 402 -24.00 5.47 29.92
CA TYR A 402 -24.01 5.48 31.39
C TYR A 402 -22.97 6.49 31.93
N LEU A 403 -21.75 6.47 31.39
CA LEU A 403 -20.71 7.44 31.79
C LEU A 403 -21.15 8.88 31.54
N LYS A 404 -21.68 9.18 30.35
CA LYS A 404 -22.20 10.52 30.01
C LYS A 404 -23.33 10.99 30.94
N LYS A 405 -24.26 10.08 31.32
CA LYS A 405 -25.38 10.42 32.20
C LYS A 405 -24.92 10.70 33.65
N ASN A 406 -23.76 10.18 34.05
CA ASN A 406 -23.21 10.33 35.40
C ASN A 406 -22.05 11.35 35.45
N GLY A 407 -21.82 12.12 34.40
CA GLY A 407 -20.79 13.17 34.36
C GLY A 407 -19.36 12.64 34.29
N LEU A 408 -19.17 11.42 33.82
CA LEU A 408 -17.89 10.73 33.69
C LEU A 408 -17.46 10.61 32.21
#